data_94b5e7973e0527787dc3a5eb80e46bb4
#
_entry.id   94b5e7973e0527787dc3a5eb80e46bb4
#
_cell.length_a   1.000
_cell.length_b   1.000
_cell.length_c   1.000
_cell.angle_alpha   90.00
_cell.angle_beta   90.00
_cell.angle_gamma   90.00
#
_symmetry.space_group_name_H-M   'P 1'
#
loop_
_entity.id
_entity.type
_entity.pdbx_description
1 polymer ?
#
loop_
_entity_poly.entity_id
_entity_poly.type
_entity_poly.pdbx_seq_one_letter_code
_entity_poly.pdbx_strand_id
1 'polypeptide(L)'
;AKGLSSGYLPISATAVSDEIVEVLKTGGDFVHGFTYSGHPVSAAVALKNIEIIEREGLVERTRTDTGPYLAQALQRLKDHPLVGEVRSCGLLGAVEIVANKQTAARFGGKEGTAGPMV
;
A
#
# COMPACT_ATOMS: atom_id res chain seq x y z
N ALA A 1 -10.52 -1.86 2.15
CA ALA A 1 -9.70 -1.01 1.27
C ALA A 1 -8.90 -0.02 2.10
N LYS A 2 -7.58 -0.02 1.99
CA LYS A 2 -6.69 0.72 2.88
C LYS A 2 -6.61 2.22 2.56
N GLY A 3 -6.60 2.59 1.28
CA GLY A 3 -6.46 3.97 0.82
C GLY A 3 -7.79 4.63 0.40
N LEU A 4 -8.92 4.14 0.88
CA LEU A 4 -10.25 4.55 0.40
C LEU A 4 -10.52 6.04 0.57
N SER A 5 -10.02 6.65 1.63
CA SER A 5 -10.12 8.10 1.86
C SER A 5 -8.78 8.83 1.77
N SER A 6 -7.71 8.20 1.24
CA SER A 6 -6.35 8.73 1.24
C SER A 6 -5.86 9.20 2.63
N GLY A 7 -6.38 8.61 3.70
CA GLY A 7 -6.00 8.94 5.07
C GLY A 7 -6.71 10.15 5.67
N TYR A 8 -7.61 10.80 4.94
CA TYR A 8 -8.32 11.99 5.46
C TYR A 8 -9.29 11.66 6.59
N LEU A 9 -10.03 10.54 6.49
CA LEU A 9 -10.92 10.06 7.55
C LEU A 9 -10.83 8.55 7.69
N PRO A 10 -11.04 8.00 8.91
CA PRO A 10 -11.08 6.57 9.14
C PRO A 10 -12.26 5.94 8.39
N ILE A 11 -11.95 5.07 7.44
CA ILE A 11 -12.92 4.26 6.71
C ILE A 11 -12.26 3.01 6.17
N SER A 12 -12.98 1.92 6.18
CA SER A 12 -12.59 0.68 5.51
C SER A 12 -13.76 0.09 4.74
N ALA A 13 -13.47 -0.73 3.76
CA ALA A 13 -14.46 -1.47 3.01
C ALA A 13 -13.94 -2.87 2.69
N THR A 14 -14.83 -3.84 2.68
CA THR A 14 -14.57 -5.19 2.22
C THR A 14 -15.48 -5.47 1.04
N ALA A 15 -14.89 -5.82 -0.10
CA ALA A 15 -15.62 -6.30 -1.25
C ALA A 15 -15.66 -7.83 -1.22
N VAL A 16 -16.82 -8.40 -1.47
CA VAL A 16 -17.02 -9.85 -1.55
C VAL A 16 -17.67 -10.21 -2.88
N SER A 17 -17.43 -11.43 -3.38
CA SER A 17 -18.07 -11.92 -4.59
C SER A 17 -19.56 -12.26 -4.35
N ASP A 18 -20.33 -12.29 -5.44
CA ASP A 18 -21.74 -12.68 -5.38
C ASP A 18 -21.93 -14.10 -4.81
N GLU A 19 -21.00 -15.00 -5.08
CA GLU A 19 -21.00 -16.36 -4.53
C GLU A 19 -20.96 -16.36 -2.98
N ILE A 20 -20.11 -15.52 -2.38
CA ILE A 20 -20.05 -15.35 -0.93
C ILE A 20 -21.34 -14.72 -0.41
N VAL A 21 -21.89 -13.73 -1.12
CA VAL A 21 -23.16 -13.09 -0.76
C VAL A 21 -24.30 -14.10 -0.74
N GLU A 22 -24.40 -15.00 -1.73
CA GLU A 22 -25.44 -16.02 -1.77
C GLU A 22 -25.33 -17.02 -0.59
N VAL A 23 -24.11 -17.42 -0.24
CA VAL A 23 -23.89 -18.27 0.95
C VAL A 23 -24.32 -17.56 2.23
N LEU A 24 -24.02 -16.26 2.37
CA LEU A 24 -24.42 -15.46 3.54
C LEU A 24 -25.94 -15.32 3.63
N LYS A 25 -26.63 -15.12 2.49
CA LYS A 25 -28.11 -15.03 2.44
C LYS A 25 -28.81 -16.34 2.85
N THR A 26 -28.22 -17.47 2.54
CA THR A 26 -28.80 -18.80 2.80
C THR A 26 -28.33 -19.42 4.11
N GLY A 27 -27.18 -18.98 4.64
CA GLY A 27 -26.54 -19.54 5.83
C GLY A 27 -27.00 -18.97 7.17
N GLY A 28 -27.90 -18.02 7.18
CA GLY A 28 -28.39 -17.33 8.37
C GLY A 28 -27.91 -15.89 8.47
N ASP A 29 -28.21 -15.22 9.58
CA ASP A 29 -27.87 -13.82 9.78
C ASP A 29 -26.36 -13.60 9.91
N PHE A 30 -25.79 -12.73 9.10
CA PHE A 30 -24.42 -12.25 9.27
C PHE A 30 -24.36 -11.20 10.38
N VAL A 31 -24.18 -11.67 11.61
CA VAL A 31 -24.15 -10.81 12.81
C VAL A 31 -22.76 -10.16 12.94
N HIS A 32 -22.53 -9.13 12.14
CA HIS A 32 -21.29 -8.34 12.22
C HIS A 32 -21.56 -6.88 11.89
N GLY A 33 -21.03 -5.96 12.72
CA GLY A 33 -21.11 -4.54 12.49
C GLY A 33 -20.37 -3.74 13.55
N PHE A 34 -19.98 -2.53 13.18
CA PHE A 34 -19.40 -1.57 14.11
C PHE A 34 -20.36 -0.40 14.30
N THR A 35 -20.36 0.23 15.47
CA THR A 35 -21.24 1.37 15.80
C THR A 35 -21.12 2.50 14.76
N TYR A 36 -19.94 2.74 14.23
CA TYR A 36 -19.69 3.77 13.20
C TYR A 36 -19.72 3.26 11.76
N SER A 37 -20.22 2.06 11.50
CA SER A 37 -20.43 1.56 10.14
C SER A 37 -21.36 2.50 9.36
N GLY A 38 -21.00 2.81 8.12
CA GLY A 38 -21.79 3.72 7.28
C GLY A 38 -21.74 5.19 7.71
N HIS A 39 -20.71 5.62 8.45
CA HIS A 39 -20.60 7.02 8.88
C HIS A 39 -20.66 7.97 7.69
N PRO A 40 -21.65 8.88 7.60
CA PRO A 40 -21.96 9.62 6.39
C PRO A 40 -20.84 10.56 5.95
N VAL A 41 -20.16 11.21 6.89
CA VAL A 41 -19.04 12.12 6.57
C VAL A 41 -17.86 11.35 6.01
N SER A 42 -17.51 10.21 6.61
CA SER A 42 -16.42 9.35 6.09
C SER A 42 -16.76 8.80 4.70
N ALA A 43 -18.01 8.41 4.46
CA ALA A 43 -18.47 7.96 3.17
C ALA A 43 -18.40 9.07 2.10
N ALA A 44 -18.83 10.28 2.42
CA ALA A 44 -18.74 11.43 1.51
C ALA A 44 -17.28 11.76 1.14
N VAL A 45 -16.37 11.72 2.11
CA VAL A 45 -14.94 11.94 1.85
C VAL A 45 -14.35 10.83 0.98
N ALA A 46 -14.71 9.57 1.23
CA ALA A 46 -14.27 8.46 0.40
C ALA A 46 -14.76 8.56 -1.05
N LEU A 47 -16.04 8.91 -1.25
CA LEU A 47 -16.60 9.16 -2.58
C LEU A 47 -15.87 10.30 -3.30
N LYS A 48 -15.60 11.41 -2.59
CA LYS A 48 -14.87 12.53 -3.16
C LYS A 48 -13.42 12.17 -3.51
N ASN A 49 -12.78 11.35 -2.70
CA ASN A 49 -11.45 10.84 -3.00
C ASN A 49 -11.42 9.99 -4.27
N ILE A 50 -12.39 9.09 -4.44
CA ILE A 50 -12.53 8.27 -5.66
C ILE A 50 -12.74 9.16 -6.88
N GLU A 51 -13.67 10.12 -6.80
CA GLU A 51 -13.92 11.10 -7.87
C GLU A 51 -12.64 11.84 -8.30
N ILE A 52 -11.81 12.26 -7.34
CA ILE A 52 -10.54 12.95 -7.64
C ILE A 52 -9.57 11.99 -8.35
N ILE A 53 -9.43 10.77 -7.86
CA ILE A 53 -8.55 9.75 -8.46
C ILE A 53 -8.94 9.50 -9.94
N GLU A 54 -10.23 9.38 -10.21
CA GLU A 54 -10.75 9.16 -11.57
C GLU A 54 -10.60 10.41 -12.44
N ARG A 55 -11.05 11.57 -11.96
CA ARG A 55 -11.01 12.84 -12.69
C ARG A 55 -9.58 13.25 -13.09
N GLU A 56 -8.62 13.01 -12.21
CA GLU A 56 -7.23 13.37 -12.45
C GLU A 56 -6.41 12.24 -13.09
N GLY A 57 -7.04 11.11 -13.37
CA GLY A 57 -6.40 9.96 -14.02
C GLY A 57 -5.19 9.42 -13.24
N LEU A 58 -5.24 9.47 -11.90
CA LEU A 58 -4.07 9.20 -11.05
C LEU A 58 -3.55 7.77 -11.20
N VAL A 59 -4.41 6.80 -11.47
CA VAL A 59 -4.01 5.41 -11.71
C VAL A 59 -3.17 5.30 -12.99
N GLU A 60 -3.66 5.91 -14.07
CA GLU A 60 -2.94 5.90 -15.36
C GLU A 60 -1.65 6.70 -15.28
N ARG A 61 -1.67 7.86 -14.64
CA ARG A 61 -0.46 8.66 -14.40
C ARG A 61 0.58 7.87 -13.58
N THR A 62 0.14 7.12 -12.59
CA THR A 62 1.04 6.24 -11.83
C THR A 62 1.67 5.18 -12.73
N ARG A 63 0.89 4.60 -13.64
CA ARG A 63 1.36 3.56 -14.55
C ARG A 63 2.37 4.09 -15.59
N THR A 64 2.14 5.27 -16.14
CA THR A 64 2.87 5.77 -17.31
C THR A 64 3.95 6.82 -17.01
N ASP A 65 3.86 7.51 -15.89
CA ASP A 65 4.73 8.64 -15.54
C ASP A 65 5.40 8.45 -14.16
N THR A 66 4.65 8.64 -13.08
CA THR A 66 5.23 8.73 -11.73
C THR A 66 5.82 7.41 -11.22
N GLY A 67 5.25 6.27 -11.59
CA GLY A 67 5.79 4.95 -11.24
C GLY A 67 7.14 4.68 -11.93
N PRO A 68 7.25 4.80 -13.26
CA PRO A 68 8.52 4.71 -13.97
C PRO A 68 9.57 5.69 -13.47
N TYR A 69 9.19 6.93 -13.16
CA TYR A 69 10.09 7.92 -12.57
C TYR A 69 10.65 7.44 -11.21
N LEU A 70 9.77 6.97 -10.31
CA LEU A 70 10.19 6.43 -9.01
C LEU A 70 11.11 5.22 -9.17
N ALA A 71 10.77 4.30 -10.06
CA ALA A 71 11.58 3.12 -10.35
C ALA A 71 13.00 3.52 -10.80
N GLN A 72 13.11 4.46 -11.73
CA GLN A 72 14.39 4.97 -12.20
C GLN A 72 15.18 5.69 -11.09
N ALA A 73 14.52 6.50 -10.28
CA ALA A 73 15.15 7.19 -9.16
C ALA A 73 15.71 6.19 -8.13
N LEU A 74 14.94 5.16 -7.80
CA LEU A 74 15.36 4.11 -6.86
C LEU A 74 16.53 3.27 -7.42
N GLN A 75 16.58 3.01 -8.72
CA GLN A 75 17.69 2.26 -9.34
C GLN A 75 19.05 2.93 -9.12
N ARG A 76 19.11 4.27 -9.00
CA ARG A 76 20.35 5.00 -8.71
C ARG A 76 20.97 4.60 -7.35
N LEU A 77 20.16 4.11 -6.43
CA LEU A 77 20.62 3.64 -5.12
C LEU A 77 21.37 2.31 -5.21
N LYS A 78 21.20 1.58 -6.30
CA LYS A 78 21.87 0.29 -6.51
C LYS A 78 23.41 0.36 -6.43
N ASP A 79 23.99 1.50 -6.77
CA ASP A 79 25.46 1.64 -6.77
C ASP A 79 26.03 1.85 -5.35
N HIS A 80 25.18 2.13 -4.39
CA HIS A 80 25.59 2.32 -3.01
C HIS A 80 26.06 0.98 -2.38
N PRO A 81 27.21 0.96 -1.67
CA PRO A 81 27.80 -0.28 -1.13
C PRO A 81 26.91 -0.99 -0.10
N LEU A 82 26.02 -0.27 0.57
CA LEU A 82 25.12 -0.82 1.58
C LEU A 82 23.74 -1.23 0.99
N VAL A 83 23.54 -1.08 -0.32
CA VAL A 83 22.28 -1.46 -0.97
C VAL A 83 22.42 -2.80 -1.66
N GLY A 84 21.74 -3.82 -1.13
CA GLY A 84 21.72 -5.18 -1.68
C GLY A 84 20.75 -5.30 -2.84
N GLU A 85 19.51 -4.84 -2.64
CA GLU A 85 18.47 -4.93 -3.66
C GLU A 85 17.57 -3.69 -3.67
N VAL A 86 17.03 -3.38 -4.84
CA VAL A 86 16.02 -2.34 -5.05
C VAL A 86 14.87 -2.92 -5.84
N ARG A 87 13.66 -2.80 -5.31
CA ARG A 87 12.42 -3.27 -5.92
C ARG A 87 11.39 -2.15 -5.98
N SER A 88 10.57 -2.12 -7.02
CA SER A 88 9.47 -1.15 -7.14
C SER A 88 8.30 -1.72 -7.92
N CYS A 89 7.10 -1.26 -7.57
CA CYS A 89 5.86 -1.53 -8.30
C CYS A 89 4.95 -0.30 -8.17
N GLY A 90 4.70 0.41 -9.26
CA GLY A 90 4.00 1.69 -9.23
C GLY A 90 4.67 2.69 -8.29
N LEU A 91 3.98 3.15 -7.27
CA LEU A 91 4.52 4.05 -6.24
C LEU A 91 4.98 3.32 -4.96
N LEU A 92 5.05 2.01 -4.99
CA LEU A 92 5.67 1.23 -3.92
C LEU A 92 7.12 0.98 -4.26
N GLY A 93 8.01 1.24 -3.31
CA GLY A 93 9.44 0.98 -3.45
C GLY A 93 10.00 0.33 -2.19
N ALA A 94 11.01 -0.51 -2.37
CA ALA A 94 11.77 -1.12 -1.29
C ALA A 94 13.25 -1.09 -1.62
N VAL A 95 14.06 -0.76 -0.62
CA VAL A 95 15.52 -0.80 -0.69
C VAL A 95 15.99 -1.73 0.41
N GLU A 96 16.66 -2.79 0.04
CA GLU A 96 17.29 -3.72 0.99
C GLU A 96 18.65 -3.18 1.41
N ILE A 97 18.83 -2.94 2.70
CA ILE A 97 20.08 -2.48 3.27
C ILE A 97 20.84 -3.67 3.84
N VAL A 98 22.10 -3.84 3.41
CA VAL A 98 22.97 -4.97 3.76
C VAL A 98 24.32 -4.49 4.27
N ALA A 99 24.94 -5.26 5.16
CA ALA A 99 26.31 -5.00 5.63
C ALA A 99 27.36 -5.33 4.57
N ASN A 100 27.08 -6.30 3.71
CA ASN A 100 27.95 -6.69 2.59
C ASN A 100 27.10 -7.04 1.37
N LYS A 101 27.30 -6.30 0.30
CA LYS A 101 26.52 -6.42 -0.94
C LYS A 101 26.79 -7.72 -1.69
N GLN A 102 28.03 -8.23 -1.67
CA GLN A 102 28.40 -9.43 -2.42
C GLN A 102 27.83 -10.71 -1.79
N THR A 103 27.74 -10.73 -0.48
CA THR A 103 27.25 -11.90 0.28
C THR A 103 25.80 -11.75 0.73
N ALA A 104 25.19 -10.56 0.52
CA ALA A 104 23.89 -10.17 1.06
C ALA A 104 23.83 -10.32 2.61
N ALA A 105 24.97 -10.23 3.27
CA ALA A 105 25.03 -10.34 4.73
C ALA A 105 24.29 -9.18 5.37
N ARG A 106 23.44 -9.50 6.35
CA ARG A 106 22.72 -8.51 7.15
C ARG A 106 23.64 -7.89 8.22
N PHE A 107 23.27 -6.71 8.71
CA PHE A 107 23.96 -6.14 9.85
C PHE A 107 23.82 -7.06 11.06
N GLY A 108 24.95 -7.36 11.72
CA GLY A 108 24.99 -8.15 12.95
C GLY A 108 24.62 -7.28 14.15
N GLY A 109 23.73 -7.79 14.97
CA GLY A 109 23.27 -7.18 16.22
C GLY A 109 22.11 -7.99 16.78
N LYS A 110 21.76 -7.78 18.08
CA LYS A 110 20.64 -8.50 18.69
C LYS A 110 19.30 -8.32 17.93
N GLU A 111 19.20 -7.34 17.06
CA GLU A 111 18.01 -7.04 16.27
C GLU A 111 18.23 -7.10 14.73
N GLY A 112 19.47 -7.33 14.27
CA GLY A 112 19.78 -7.58 12.87
C GLY A 112 19.37 -6.50 11.87
N THR A 113 19.12 -5.26 12.33
CA THR A 113 18.59 -4.17 11.51
C THR A 113 19.51 -2.96 11.51
N ALA A 114 19.63 -2.31 10.35
CA ALA A 114 20.30 -1.01 10.22
C ALA A 114 19.47 0.14 10.84
N GLY A 115 18.18 -0.08 11.13
CA GLY A 115 17.26 0.95 11.59
C GLY A 115 17.68 1.70 12.85
N PRO A 116 18.24 1.04 13.89
CA PRO A 116 18.72 1.72 15.09
C PRO A 116 20.01 2.54 14.91
N MET A 117 20.61 2.51 13.71
CA MET A 117 21.86 3.21 13.42
C MET A 117 21.68 4.46 12.56
N VAL A 118 20.43 4.82 12.25
CA VAL A 118 20.09 5.98 11.44
C VAL A 118 19.44 7.07 12.30
#